data_e321e689c40a14c7281e771d14e45a77
#
_entry.id   e321e689c40a14c7281e771d14e45a77
#
_cell.length_a   1.000
_cell.length_b   1.000
_cell.length_c   1.000
_cell.angle_alpha   90.00
_cell.angle_beta   90.00
_cell.angle_gamma   90.00
#
_symmetry.space_group_name_H-M   'P 1'
#
loop_
_entity.id
_entity.type
_entity.pdbx_description
1 polymer ?
#
loop_
_entity_poly.entity_id
_entity_poly.type
_entity_poly.pdbx_seq_one_letter_code
_entity_poly.pdbx_strand_id
1 'polypeptide(L)'
;MATAGGRLDPASWAAAVGPLTRKHDARVLDDAKRRARGDLELAQWMRQGHAYDAAAAAEPPPAGLMPHEAAATLSVAAFVARYEAPNLPCVISGCTDGWAAARGAWHPAALYGAYRHRKFKVGEDDDGYPVKLKLKHFLRYCARQRDDSPLYVFDSMYEAGARDCAIRHDYTVPPYFADDLFRLVGEHRRPPYRWFLVGPARSGTGVHCDPLGTSAWNTLLYGRKRWVLFPPDAPREAVKARAYVRRDRGEDDEPVDYFTRLLPRIRAAHPALAPRMIEFVQRPGDTGFVPGGWWHA
;
A
#
# COMPACT_ATOMS: atom_id res chain seq x y z
N MET A 1 -8.69 15.29 -22.05
CA MET A 1 -7.80 15.76 -20.96
C MET A 1 -8.30 15.13 -19.66
N ALA A 2 -7.65 14.08 -19.17
CA ALA A 2 -7.97 13.50 -17.87
C ALA A 2 -7.37 14.43 -16.82
N THR A 3 -8.22 15.00 -15.97
CA THR A 3 -7.80 15.82 -14.83
C THR A 3 -6.99 14.94 -13.88
N ALA A 4 -5.75 15.32 -13.61
CA ALA A 4 -4.94 14.75 -12.55
C ALA A 4 -5.74 14.84 -11.23
N GLY A 5 -5.98 13.70 -10.57
CA GLY A 5 -6.61 13.65 -9.24
C GLY A 5 -8.00 13.02 -9.16
N GLY A 6 -8.53 12.45 -10.23
CA GLY A 6 -9.83 11.78 -10.19
C GLY A 6 -9.80 10.46 -9.42
N ARG A 7 -10.83 10.22 -8.58
CA ARG A 7 -11.14 8.89 -8.05
C ARG A 7 -11.13 7.90 -9.22
N LEU A 8 -10.30 6.86 -9.18
CA LEU A 8 -10.44 5.75 -10.11
C LEU A 8 -11.74 5.01 -9.74
N ASP A 9 -12.79 5.36 -10.46
CA ASP A 9 -14.00 4.53 -10.43
C ASP A 9 -13.65 3.17 -11.05
N PRO A 10 -13.78 2.06 -10.32
CA PRO A 10 -13.57 0.71 -10.87
C PRO A 10 -14.39 0.46 -12.13
N ALA A 11 -15.57 1.06 -12.28
CA ALA A 11 -16.39 0.96 -13.47
C ALA A 11 -15.71 1.56 -14.71
N SER A 12 -14.92 2.63 -14.54
CA SER A 12 -14.29 3.35 -15.66
C SER A 12 -13.19 2.55 -16.36
N TRP A 13 -12.47 1.67 -15.65
CA TRP A 13 -11.39 0.87 -16.25
C TRP A 13 -11.70 -0.63 -16.33
N ALA A 14 -12.73 -1.11 -15.62
CA ALA A 14 -13.17 -2.50 -15.66
C ALA A 14 -13.55 -2.95 -17.07
N ALA A 15 -14.12 -2.05 -17.87
CA ALA A 15 -14.44 -2.30 -19.27
C ALA A 15 -13.17 -2.57 -20.10
N ALA A 16 -12.07 -1.85 -19.85
CA ALA A 16 -10.81 -2.01 -20.57
C ALA A 16 -10.12 -3.36 -20.29
N VAL A 17 -10.26 -3.89 -19.07
CA VAL A 17 -9.63 -5.16 -18.68
C VAL A 17 -10.54 -6.38 -18.98
N GLY A 18 -11.82 -6.15 -19.23
CA GLY A 18 -12.82 -7.17 -19.52
C GLY A 18 -13.17 -8.08 -18.34
N PRO A 19 -14.15 -8.96 -18.49
CA PRO A 19 -14.63 -9.83 -17.44
C PRO A 19 -13.70 -11.03 -17.15
N LEU A 20 -13.79 -11.59 -15.94
CA LEU A 20 -13.29 -12.92 -15.58
C LEU A 20 -14.26 -13.98 -16.16
N THR A 21 -14.23 -14.22 -17.46
CA THR A 21 -15.24 -15.08 -18.13
C THR A 21 -14.79 -16.52 -18.34
N ARG A 22 -13.51 -16.80 -18.17
CA ARG A 22 -12.97 -18.12 -18.45
C ARG A 22 -12.82 -18.94 -17.17
N LYS A 23 -13.26 -20.20 -17.17
CA LYS A 23 -13.00 -21.17 -16.07
C LYS A 23 -11.52 -21.21 -15.68
N HIS A 24 -10.63 -21.00 -16.66
CA HIS A 24 -9.19 -20.91 -16.42
C HIS A 24 -8.80 -19.71 -15.54
N ASP A 25 -9.38 -18.53 -15.77
CA ASP A 25 -9.06 -17.32 -14.99
C ASP A 25 -9.51 -17.48 -13.53
N ALA A 26 -10.66 -18.12 -13.29
CA ALA A 26 -11.14 -18.44 -11.95
C ALA A 26 -10.19 -19.41 -11.23
N ARG A 27 -9.77 -20.49 -11.89
CA ARG A 27 -8.83 -21.46 -11.31
C ARG A 27 -7.50 -20.84 -10.93
N VAL A 28 -6.95 -19.94 -11.76
CA VAL A 28 -5.69 -19.23 -11.47
C VAL A 28 -5.82 -18.34 -10.24
N LEU A 29 -6.97 -17.69 -10.06
CA LEU A 29 -7.23 -16.86 -8.87
C LEU A 29 -7.45 -17.71 -7.62
N ASP A 30 -8.23 -18.79 -7.72
CA ASP A 30 -8.48 -19.70 -6.62
C ASP A 30 -7.18 -20.35 -6.11
N ASP A 31 -6.29 -20.75 -7.05
CA ASP A 31 -4.97 -21.26 -6.69
C ASP A 31 -4.11 -20.21 -5.98
N ALA A 32 -4.10 -18.98 -6.49
CA ALA A 32 -3.36 -17.89 -5.86
C ALA A 32 -3.89 -17.58 -4.46
N LYS A 33 -5.21 -17.59 -4.25
CA LYS A 33 -5.83 -17.38 -2.93
C LYS A 33 -5.46 -18.48 -1.94
N ARG A 34 -5.59 -19.77 -2.34
CA ARG A 34 -5.21 -20.90 -1.48
C ARG A 34 -3.75 -20.86 -1.06
N ARG A 35 -2.88 -20.38 -1.94
CA ARG A 35 -1.44 -20.26 -1.63
C ARG A 35 -1.15 -19.04 -0.77
N ALA A 36 -1.79 -17.91 -1.03
CA ALA A 36 -1.56 -16.68 -0.27
C ALA A 36 -2.14 -16.72 1.16
N ARG A 37 -3.17 -17.52 1.38
CA ARG A 37 -3.81 -17.74 2.68
C ARG A 37 -4.20 -19.21 2.80
N GLY A 38 -3.22 -20.07 3.11
CA GLY A 38 -3.42 -21.50 3.30
C GLY A 38 -4.34 -21.85 4.46
N ASP A 39 -4.49 -20.90 5.39
CA ASP A 39 -5.38 -20.97 6.55
C ASP A 39 -6.87 -20.74 6.22
N LEU A 40 -7.20 -20.28 5.00
CA LEU A 40 -8.57 -19.92 4.60
C LEU A 40 -9.10 -20.78 3.44
N GLU A 41 -10.30 -21.32 3.63
CA GLU A 41 -11.10 -21.82 2.52
C GLU A 41 -11.58 -20.66 1.63
N LEU A 42 -11.81 -20.91 0.33
CA LEU A 42 -12.21 -19.85 -0.61
C LEU A 42 -13.49 -19.10 -0.17
N ALA A 43 -14.44 -19.80 0.45
CA ALA A 43 -15.67 -19.20 0.95
C ALA A 43 -15.42 -18.25 2.13
N GLN A 44 -14.32 -18.44 2.86
CA GLN A 44 -13.99 -17.64 4.05
C GLN A 44 -13.34 -16.29 3.71
N TRP A 45 -12.91 -16.08 2.48
CA TRP A 45 -12.35 -14.79 2.04
C TRP A 45 -13.32 -13.62 2.12
N MET A 46 -14.60 -13.87 2.21
CA MET A 46 -15.68 -12.86 2.31
C MET A 46 -16.49 -13.01 3.61
N ARG A 47 -16.00 -13.79 4.60
CA ARG A 47 -16.76 -14.19 5.80
C ARG A 47 -17.16 -13.02 6.70
N GLN A 48 -16.38 -11.94 6.70
CA GLN A 48 -16.62 -10.76 7.53
C GLN A 48 -17.50 -9.71 6.85
N GLY A 49 -17.68 -9.80 5.53
CA GLY A 49 -18.55 -8.93 4.78
C GLY A 49 -18.07 -7.49 4.64
N HIS A 50 -16.78 -7.21 4.85
CA HIS A 50 -16.23 -5.84 4.78
C HIS A 50 -16.45 -5.13 3.44
N ALA A 51 -16.69 -5.89 2.36
CA ALA A 51 -17.04 -5.30 1.06
C ALA A 51 -18.38 -4.54 1.08
N TYR A 52 -19.23 -4.83 2.04
CA TYR A 52 -20.55 -4.25 2.22
C TYR A 52 -20.65 -3.32 3.44
N ASP A 53 -19.55 -3.19 4.20
CA ASP A 53 -19.48 -2.35 5.39
C ASP A 53 -19.12 -0.91 5.01
N ALA A 54 -20.06 0.01 5.28
CA ALA A 54 -19.83 1.43 5.06
C ALA A 54 -18.66 1.98 5.90
N ALA A 55 -18.42 1.43 7.10
CA ALA A 55 -17.32 1.84 7.96
C ALA A 55 -15.95 1.48 7.36
N ALA A 56 -15.84 0.33 6.66
CA ALA A 56 -14.62 -0.07 5.95
C ALA A 56 -14.31 0.85 4.76
N ALA A 57 -15.34 1.50 4.20
CA ALA A 57 -15.21 2.44 3.08
C ALA A 57 -15.10 3.90 3.52
N ALA A 58 -15.41 4.22 4.79
CA ALA A 58 -15.45 5.59 5.30
C ALA A 58 -14.05 6.20 5.38
N GLU A 59 -13.97 7.50 5.11
CA GLU A 59 -12.77 8.25 5.46
C GLU A 59 -12.77 8.49 6.97
N PRO A 60 -11.64 8.19 7.65
CA PRO A 60 -11.54 8.50 9.06
C PRO A 60 -11.57 10.02 9.27
N PRO A 61 -12.05 10.50 10.40
CA PRO A 61 -11.77 11.86 10.80
C PRO A 61 -10.26 12.04 10.94
N PRO A 62 -9.71 13.19 10.57
CA PRO A 62 -8.30 13.47 10.80
C PRO A 62 -7.97 13.30 12.30
N ALA A 63 -6.97 12.49 12.60
CA ALA A 63 -6.49 12.29 13.96
C ALA A 63 -4.99 12.54 13.99
N GLY A 64 -4.54 13.42 14.87
CA GLY A 64 -3.18 13.92 14.86
C GLY A 64 -2.93 14.89 13.70
N LEU A 65 -1.86 15.64 13.80
CA LEU A 65 -1.47 16.58 12.75
C LEU A 65 -0.41 15.92 11.85
N MET A 66 -0.81 15.55 10.63
CA MET A 66 0.16 15.20 9.60
C MET A 66 0.57 16.46 8.85
N PRO A 67 1.84 16.92 8.99
CA PRO A 67 2.30 18.10 8.27
C PRO A 67 2.20 17.91 6.75
N HIS A 68 1.71 18.92 6.06
CA HIS A 68 1.62 18.95 4.60
C HIS A 68 2.48 20.08 4.03
N GLU A 69 3.32 19.72 3.08
CA GLU A 69 4.23 20.61 2.38
C GLU A 69 3.97 20.59 0.87
N ALA A 70 4.42 21.64 0.20
CA ALA A 70 4.44 21.67 -1.25
C ALA A 70 5.89 21.59 -1.76
N ALA A 71 6.18 20.69 -2.69
CA ALA A 71 7.51 20.53 -3.27
C ALA A 71 8.02 21.82 -3.93
N ALA A 72 7.11 22.67 -4.43
CA ALA A 72 7.46 23.95 -5.03
C ALA A 72 8.10 24.96 -4.05
N THR A 73 7.86 24.81 -2.75
CA THR A 73 8.33 25.76 -1.71
C THR A 73 9.23 25.10 -0.65
N LEU A 74 9.26 23.78 -0.59
CA LEU A 74 10.07 23.05 0.38
C LEU A 74 11.47 22.80 -0.19
N SER A 75 12.51 23.44 0.35
CA SER A 75 13.89 23.09 0.00
C SER A 75 14.32 21.79 0.67
N VAL A 76 15.33 21.10 0.11
CA VAL A 76 15.93 19.89 0.73
C VAL A 76 16.47 20.21 2.13
N ALA A 77 17.15 21.34 2.31
CA ALA A 77 17.67 21.75 3.61
C ALA A 77 16.53 21.97 4.64
N ALA A 78 15.42 22.56 4.22
CA ALA A 78 14.25 22.73 5.08
C ALA A 78 13.59 21.40 5.43
N PHE A 79 13.51 20.47 4.47
CA PHE A 79 13.03 19.11 4.72
C PHE A 79 13.89 18.40 5.77
N VAL A 80 15.21 18.40 5.59
CA VAL A 80 16.15 17.79 6.54
C VAL A 80 15.96 18.39 7.94
N ALA A 81 15.96 19.72 8.06
CA ALA A 81 15.86 20.40 9.36
C ALA A 81 14.52 20.18 10.08
N ARG A 82 13.41 20.08 9.31
CA ARG A 82 12.05 20.05 9.89
C ARG A 82 11.48 18.65 10.05
N TYR A 83 11.95 17.68 9.27
CA TYR A 83 11.36 16.33 9.22
C TYR A 83 12.38 15.21 9.39
N GLU A 84 13.44 15.18 8.60
CA GLU A 84 14.39 14.08 8.63
C GLU A 84 15.20 14.07 9.94
N ALA A 85 15.88 15.17 10.29
CA ALA A 85 16.69 15.24 11.48
C ALA A 85 15.91 15.07 12.80
N PRO A 86 14.71 15.69 12.97
CA PRO A 86 13.88 15.45 14.16
C PRO A 86 13.06 14.14 14.07
N ASN A 87 13.22 13.35 13.02
CA ASN A 87 12.53 12.07 12.82
C ASN A 87 10.99 12.20 12.84
N LEU A 88 10.45 13.18 12.11
CA LEU A 88 9.02 13.47 12.03
C LEU A 88 8.44 13.14 10.63
N PRO A 89 7.26 12.51 10.55
CA PRO A 89 6.62 12.23 9.28
C PRO A 89 6.01 13.49 8.65
N CYS A 90 5.90 13.49 7.33
CA CYS A 90 5.18 14.53 6.59
C CYS A 90 4.62 14.01 5.25
N VAL A 91 3.73 14.78 4.67
CA VAL A 91 3.27 14.61 3.28
C VAL A 91 3.79 15.76 2.44
N ILE A 92 4.31 15.46 1.26
CA ILE A 92 4.81 16.44 0.29
C ILE A 92 3.99 16.29 -0.99
N SER A 93 3.28 17.33 -1.38
CA SER A 93 2.54 17.38 -2.65
C SER A 93 3.43 17.94 -3.77
N GLY A 94 3.14 17.56 -5.04
CA GLY A 94 3.87 18.06 -6.21
C GLY A 94 5.18 17.32 -6.53
N CYS A 95 5.54 16.27 -5.80
CA CYS A 95 6.71 15.43 -6.14
C CYS A 95 6.55 14.67 -7.46
N THR A 96 5.32 14.54 -7.95
CA THR A 96 4.99 13.74 -9.14
C THR A 96 5.00 14.55 -10.43
N ASP A 97 5.31 15.84 -10.37
CA ASP A 97 5.35 16.69 -11.52
C ASP A 97 6.38 16.19 -12.54
N GLY A 98 5.95 15.99 -13.75
CA GLY A 98 6.80 15.43 -14.80
C GLY A 98 6.86 13.90 -14.87
N TRP A 99 6.35 13.14 -13.89
CA TRP A 99 6.35 11.67 -13.98
C TRP A 99 5.39 11.14 -15.04
N ALA A 100 5.88 10.25 -15.91
CA ALA A 100 5.03 9.55 -16.88
C ALA A 100 3.95 8.73 -16.17
N ALA A 101 4.27 8.13 -15.02
CA ALA A 101 3.36 7.41 -14.14
C ALA A 101 2.13 8.25 -13.75
N ALA A 102 2.35 9.52 -13.34
CA ALA A 102 1.28 10.44 -12.96
C ALA A 102 0.48 10.96 -14.17
N ARG A 103 1.11 11.03 -15.35
CA ARG A 103 0.47 11.45 -16.61
C ARG A 103 -0.31 10.33 -17.31
N GLY A 104 -0.53 9.20 -16.66
CA GLY A 104 -1.39 8.14 -17.15
C GLY A 104 -0.70 6.83 -17.49
N ALA A 105 0.65 6.75 -17.50
CA ALA A 105 1.35 5.49 -17.79
C ALA A 105 0.98 4.39 -16.78
N TRP A 106 0.65 4.76 -15.54
CA TRP A 106 0.22 3.81 -14.51
C TRP A 106 -1.31 3.77 -14.29
N HIS A 107 -2.09 4.40 -15.17
CA HIS A 107 -3.54 4.16 -15.18
C HIS A 107 -3.81 2.66 -15.43
N PRO A 108 -4.77 2.01 -14.74
CA PRO A 108 -5.00 0.58 -14.86
C PRO A 108 -5.16 0.07 -16.30
N ALA A 109 -5.81 0.83 -17.17
CA ALA A 109 -5.94 0.47 -18.59
C ALA A 109 -4.60 0.50 -19.34
N ALA A 110 -3.73 1.48 -19.05
CA ALA A 110 -2.39 1.58 -19.63
C ALA A 110 -1.49 0.44 -19.13
N LEU A 111 -1.49 0.19 -17.82
CA LEU A 111 -0.78 -0.96 -17.23
C LEU A 111 -1.27 -2.30 -17.83
N TYR A 112 -2.58 -2.46 -18.03
CA TYR A 112 -3.13 -3.65 -18.68
C TYR A 112 -2.60 -3.78 -20.11
N GLY A 113 -2.61 -2.72 -20.89
CA GLY A 113 -2.08 -2.70 -22.24
C GLY A 113 -0.61 -3.12 -22.29
N ALA A 114 0.23 -2.53 -21.46
CA ALA A 114 1.67 -2.75 -21.45
C ALA A 114 2.10 -4.07 -20.79
N TYR A 115 1.45 -4.46 -19.69
CA TYR A 115 1.98 -5.51 -18.82
C TYR A 115 1.00 -6.67 -18.54
N ARG A 116 -0.11 -6.83 -19.26
CA ARG A 116 -1.14 -7.85 -19.01
C ARG A 116 -0.62 -9.29 -18.89
N HIS A 117 0.48 -9.62 -19.52
CA HIS A 117 1.09 -10.96 -19.49
C HIS A 117 2.21 -11.10 -18.45
N ARG A 118 2.68 -9.99 -17.87
CA ARG A 118 3.70 -9.98 -16.84
C ARG A 118 3.12 -10.47 -15.52
N LYS A 119 3.93 -11.26 -14.79
CA LYS A 119 3.58 -11.72 -13.44
C LYS A 119 4.12 -10.73 -12.41
N PHE A 120 3.29 -10.40 -11.43
CA PHE A 120 3.64 -9.63 -10.24
C PHE A 120 3.35 -10.45 -8.99
N LYS A 121 4.12 -10.20 -7.92
CA LYS A 121 3.88 -10.78 -6.60
C LYS A 121 2.61 -10.18 -6.02
N VAL A 122 1.68 -11.02 -5.58
CA VAL A 122 0.38 -10.62 -5.00
C VAL A 122 0.17 -11.13 -3.59
N GLY A 123 1.14 -11.81 -3.03
CA GLY A 123 1.16 -12.39 -1.69
C GLY A 123 2.38 -13.29 -1.52
N GLU A 124 2.47 -13.93 -0.38
CA GLU A 124 3.42 -14.99 -0.06
C GLU A 124 2.66 -16.21 0.44
N ASP A 125 3.20 -17.41 0.22
CA ASP A 125 2.67 -18.60 0.84
C ASP A 125 3.26 -18.80 2.26
N ASP A 126 2.80 -19.83 2.95
CA ASP A 126 3.19 -20.10 4.34
C ASP A 126 4.70 -20.37 4.51
N ASP A 127 5.38 -20.76 3.44
CA ASP A 127 6.83 -20.97 3.40
C ASP A 127 7.60 -19.70 2.98
N GLY A 128 6.90 -18.57 2.75
CA GLY A 128 7.48 -17.29 2.32
C GLY A 128 7.81 -17.18 0.83
N TYR A 129 7.37 -18.17 0.01
CA TYR A 129 7.55 -18.06 -1.44
C TYR A 129 6.53 -17.10 -2.07
N PRO A 130 6.94 -16.33 -3.09
CA PRO A 130 6.06 -15.36 -3.72
C PRO A 130 4.94 -16.04 -4.50
N VAL A 131 3.71 -15.67 -4.20
CA VAL A 131 2.53 -15.98 -5.03
C VAL A 131 2.44 -14.93 -6.11
N LYS A 132 2.48 -15.36 -7.39
CA LYS A 132 2.51 -14.44 -8.54
C LYS A 132 1.32 -14.64 -9.47
N LEU A 133 0.70 -13.53 -9.87
CA LEU A 133 -0.36 -13.49 -10.88
C LEU A 133 0.07 -12.67 -12.10
N LYS A 134 -0.40 -13.07 -13.30
CA LYS A 134 -0.34 -12.17 -14.46
C LYS A 134 -1.23 -10.97 -14.20
N LEU A 135 -0.75 -9.78 -14.58
CA LEU A 135 -1.47 -8.53 -14.32
C LEU A 135 -2.92 -8.54 -14.85
N LYS A 136 -3.18 -9.21 -15.99
CA LYS A 136 -4.54 -9.36 -16.52
C LYS A 136 -5.51 -10.06 -15.56
N HIS A 137 -5.06 -11.08 -14.84
CA HIS A 137 -5.92 -11.79 -13.89
C HIS A 137 -6.12 -10.94 -12.65
N PHE A 138 -5.04 -10.30 -12.18
CA PHE A 138 -5.08 -9.43 -11.01
C PHE A 138 -5.99 -8.20 -11.22
N LEU A 139 -5.87 -7.46 -12.32
CA LEU A 139 -6.72 -6.29 -12.57
C LEU A 139 -8.20 -6.67 -12.76
N ARG A 140 -8.48 -7.79 -13.44
CA ARG A 140 -9.85 -8.32 -13.54
C ARG A 140 -10.44 -8.69 -12.18
N TYR A 141 -9.60 -9.25 -11.30
CA TYR A 141 -9.95 -9.51 -9.92
C TYR A 141 -10.25 -8.22 -9.16
N CYS A 142 -9.36 -7.23 -9.20
CA CYS A 142 -9.54 -5.93 -8.54
C CYS A 142 -10.87 -5.26 -8.88
N ALA A 143 -11.31 -5.38 -10.14
CA ALA A 143 -12.54 -4.76 -10.60
C ALA A 143 -13.83 -5.33 -9.97
N ARG A 144 -13.77 -6.53 -9.39
CA ARG A 144 -14.99 -7.27 -8.99
C ARG A 144 -14.89 -7.99 -7.66
N GLN A 145 -13.72 -8.04 -7.06
CA GLN A 145 -13.51 -8.77 -5.81
C GLN A 145 -14.36 -8.18 -4.67
N ARG A 146 -14.75 -9.04 -3.75
CA ARG A 146 -15.49 -8.72 -2.52
C ARG A 146 -14.83 -9.30 -1.29
N ASP A 147 -13.59 -9.72 -1.43
CA ASP A 147 -12.80 -10.30 -0.35
C ASP A 147 -12.63 -9.29 0.77
N ASP A 148 -12.58 -9.78 1.98
CA ASP A 148 -12.38 -8.94 3.18
C ASP A 148 -10.98 -8.33 3.16
N SER A 149 -9.95 -9.16 2.97
CA SER A 149 -8.56 -8.73 2.78
C SER A 149 -8.06 -9.21 1.40
N PRO A 150 -8.21 -8.40 0.35
CA PRO A 150 -7.90 -8.82 -1.01
C PRO A 150 -6.42 -9.03 -1.28
N LEU A 151 -6.10 -9.86 -2.28
CA LEU A 151 -4.77 -9.94 -2.86
C LEU A 151 -4.28 -8.54 -3.27
N TYR A 152 -2.99 -8.30 -3.07
CA TYR A 152 -2.36 -6.99 -3.22
C TYR A 152 -1.01 -7.13 -3.92
N VAL A 153 -0.80 -6.41 -5.01
CA VAL A 153 0.54 -6.35 -5.64
C VAL A 153 1.46 -5.56 -4.73
N PHE A 154 2.44 -6.26 -4.18
CA PHE A 154 3.51 -5.72 -3.35
C PHE A 154 4.82 -6.36 -3.83
N ASP A 155 5.39 -5.80 -4.89
CA ASP A 155 6.47 -6.42 -5.65
C ASP A 155 7.71 -5.54 -5.68
N SER A 156 8.79 -5.97 -5.01
CA SER A 156 10.10 -5.32 -5.05
C SER A 156 10.97 -5.84 -6.22
N MET A 157 10.55 -6.95 -6.83
CA MET A 157 11.28 -7.61 -7.93
C MET A 157 10.59 -7.41 -9.28
N TYR A 158 9.75 -6.39 -9.39
CA TYR A 158 8.94 -6.13 -10.59
C TYR A 158 9.77 -5.92 -11.88
N GLU A 159 11.06 -5.63 -11.76
CA GLU A 159 12.00 -5.49 -12.89
C GLU A 159 12.73 -6.79 -13.25
N ALA A 160 12.73 -7.78 -12.36
CA ALA A 160 13.54 -8.99 -12.54
C ALA A 160 13.19 -9.75 -13.82
N GLY A 161 14.20 -10.05 -14.62
CA GLY A 161 14.05 -10.82 -15.88
C GLY A 161 13.39 -10.07 -17.04
N ALA A 162 13.20 -8.75 -16.95
CA ALA A 162 12.61 -7.97 -18.03
C ALA A 162 13.56 -6.92 -18.56
N ARG A 163 13.99 -7.08 -19.82
CA ARG A 163 14.78 -6.07 -20.52
C ARG A 163 13.98 -4.79 -20.79
N ASP A 164 12.64 -4.88 -20.87
CA ASP A 164 11.74 -3.80 -21.31
C ASP A 164 10.73 -3.38 -20.23
N CYS A 165 11.10 -3.40 -18.94
CA CYS A 165 10.23 -2.91 -17.89
C CYS A 165 10.40 -1.39 -17.73
N ALA A 166 9.51 -0.61 -18.34
CA ALA A 166 9.54 0.85 -18.27
C ALA A 166 9.10 1.40 -16.90
N ILE A 167 8.49 0.58 -16.03
CA ILE A 167 7.95 1.04 -14.73
C ILE A 167 8.96 1.87 -13.96
N ARG A 168 10.24 1.48 -13.92
CA ARG A 168 11.29 2.22 -13.20
C ARG A 168 11.65 3.57 -13.82
N HIS A 169 11.31 3.77 -15.10
CA HIS A 169 11.60 5.00 -15.84
C HIS A 169 10.42 5.96 -15.86
N ASP A 170 9.28 5.51 -15.35
CA ASP A 170 8.05 6.30 -15.34
C ASP A 170 8.01 7.31 -14.16
N TYR A 171 8.99 7.25 -13.26
CA TYR A 171 9.12 8.17 -12.12
C TYR A 171 10.58 8.52 -11.85
N THR A 172 10.79 9.57 -11.09
CA THR A 172 12.11 9.96 -10.56
C THR A 172 12.07 10.00 -9.03
N VAL A 173 13.19 9.70 -8.38
CA VAL A 173 13.31 9.85 -6.93
C VAL A 173 13.24 11.34 -6.59
N PRO A 174 12.31 11.78 -5.72
CA PRO A 174 12.26 13.16 -5.28
C PRO A 174 13.58 13.58 -4.61
N PRO A 175 14.01 14.85 -4.75
CA PRO A 175 15.32 15.30 -4.28
C PRO A 175 15.53 15.15 -2.77
N TYR A 176 14.45 15.13 -2.00
CA TYR A 176 14.46 14.89 -0.54
C TYR A 176 15.00 13.50 -0.17
N PHE A 177 14.92 12.52 -1.07
CA PHE A 177 15.24 11.10 -0.84
C PHE A 177 16.39 10.62 -1.73
N ALA A 178 17.19 11.56 -2.25
CA ALA A 178 18.30 11.25 -3.17
C ALA A 178 19.48 10.58 -2.44
N ASP A 179 19.67 10.88 -1.15
CA ASP A 179 20.71 10.27 -0.33
C ASP A 179 20.28 8.88 0.13
N ASP A 180 20.84 7.88 -0.52
CA ASP A 180 20.56 6.47 -0.25
C ASP A 180 21.86 5.76 0.14
N LEU A 181 22.03 5.56 1.44
CA LEU A 181 23.24 4.96 2.00
C LEU A 181 23.42 3.50 1.58
N PHE A 182 22.35 2.77 1.30
CA PHE A 182 22.44 1.38 0.85
C PHE A 182 23.06 1.22 -0.53
N ARG A 183 23.12 2.27 -1.36
CA ARG A 183 23.88 2.21 -2.63
C ARG A 183 25.37 1.92 -2.42
N LEU A 184 25.91 2.24 -1.24
CA LEU A 184 27.32 2.06 -0.91
C LEU A 184 27.73 0.59 -0.76
N VAL A 185 26.78 -0.31 -0.48
CA VAL A 185 27.05 -1.76 -0.35
C VAL A 185 26.99 -2.50 -1.69
N GLY A 186 26.65 -1.79 -2.78
CA GLY A 186 26.50 -2.35 -4.13
C GLY A 186 25.19 -3.10 -4.31
N GLU A 187 24.71 -3.20 -5.56
CA GLU A 187 23.38 -3.76 -5.88
C GLU A 187 23.18 -5.22 -5.42
N HIS A 188 24.23 -6.04 -5.40
CA HIS A 188 24.15 -7.44 -4.97
C HIS A 188 23.88 -7.63 -3.46
N ARG A 189 24.25 -6.64 -2.64
CA ARG A 189 24.06 -6.68 -1.18
C ARG A 189 22.97 -5.74 -0.72
N ARG A 190 22.44 -4.96 -1.63
CA ARG A 190 21.40 -3.98 -1.33
C ARG A 190 20.10 -4.68 -0.98
N PRO A 191 19.46 -4.37 0.15
CA PRO A 191 18.11 -4.88 0.44
C PRO A 191 17.11 -4.35 -0.59
N PRO A 192 15.94 -4.96 -0.72
CA PRO A 192 14.85 -4.38 -1.52
C PRO A 192 14.57 -2.95 -1.06
N TYR A 193 14.55 -2.00 -2.00
CA TYR A 193 14.42 -0.57 -1.72
C TYR A 193 13.39 0.13 -2.61
N ARG A 194 12.76 -0.61 -3.51
CA ARG A 194 11.70 -0.12 -4.40
C ARG A 194 10.58 -1.12 -4.47
N TRP A 195 9.35 -0.66 -4.37
CA TRP A 195 8.17 -1.50 -4.49
C TRP A 195 7.18 -0.91 -5.49
N PHE A 196 6.64 -1.76 -6.33
CA PHE A 196 5.48 -1.46 -7.15
C PHE A 196 4.24 -1.98 -6.45
N LEU A 197 3.31 -1.08 -6.13
CA LEU A 197 2.14 -1.36 -5.32
C LEU A 197 0.87 -1.13 -6.13
N VAL A 198 0.00 -2.12 -6.20
CA VAL A 198 -1.34 -1.98 -6.79
C VAL A 198 -2.31 -2.79 -5.95
N GLY A 199 -3.34 -2.16 -5.42
CA GLY A 199 -4.32 -2.84 -4.58
C GLY A 199 -5.74 -2.35 -4.78
N PRO A 200 -6.74 -3.24 -4.69
CA PRO A 200 -8.14 -2.83 -4.60
C PRO A 200 -8.46 -2.28 -3.20
N ALA A 201 -9.66 -1.73 -3.03
CA ALA A 201 -10.14 -1.33 -1.71
C ALA A 201 -10.03 -2.49 -0.71
N ARG A 202 -9.69 -2.16 0.54
CA ARG A 202 -9.47 -3.07 1.69
C ARG A 202 -8.16 -3.85 1.67
N SER A 203 -7.38 -3.79 0.57
CA SER A 203 -6.02 -4.34 0.58
C SER A 203 -5.03 -3.39 1.24
N GLY A 204 -3.94 -3.91 1.74
CA GLY A 204 -2.88 -3.14 2.35
C GLY A 204 -1.82 -4.01 3.01
N THR A 205 -0.97 -3.38 3.80
CA THR A 205 0.07 -4.03 4.59
C THR A 205 -0.27 -3.93 6.06
N GLY A 206 -0.13 -5.03 6.80
CA GLY A 206 -0.33 -5.04 8.25
C GLY A 206 0.66 -4.12 8.98
N VAL A 207 0.33 -3.72 10.21
CA VAL A 207 1.15 -2.79 10.99
C VAL A 207 2.58 -3.30 11.20
N HIS A 208 3.57 -2.47 10.84
CA HIS A 208 4.99 -2.81 10.93
C HIS A 208 5.86 -1.55 11.11
N CYS A 209 7.14 -1.77 11.42
CA CYS A 209 8.23 -0.81 11.20
C CYS A 209 9.07 -1.33 10.05
N ASP A 210 9.60 -0.44 9.23
CA ASP A 210 10.56 -0.83 8.21
C ASP A 210 11.84 -1.39 8.83
N PRO A 211 12.43 -2.44 8.23
CA PRO A 211 13.63 -3.06 8.76
C PRO A 211 14.85 -2.14 8.64
N LEU A 212 15.92 -2.47 9.38
CA LEU A 212 17.23 -1.80 9.31
C LEU A 212 17.21 -0.30 9.66
N GLY A 213 16.16 0.18 10.34
CA GLY A 213 16.01 1.60 10.67
C GLY A 213 15.84 2.51 9.47
N THR A 214 15.43 1.97 8.33
CA THR A 214 15.23 2.75 7.11
C THR A 214 14.02 3.67 7.23
N SER A 215 14.14 4.85 6.65
CA SER A 215 13.00 5.70 6.33
C SER A 215 12.40 5.28 4.99
N ALA A 216 11.10 5.48 4.83
CA ALA A 216 10.39 5.19 3.60
C ALA A 216 9.73 6.44 3.02
N TRP A 217 9.61 6.48 1.71
CA TRP A 217 8.70 7.39 1.03
C TRP A 217 7.73 6.59 0.17
N ASN A 218 6.48 7.02 0.15
CA ASN A 218 5.41 6.39 -0.61
C ASN A 218 4.64 7.44 -1.39
N THR A 219 4.56 7.28 -2.71
CA THR A 219 3.82 8.21 -3.58
C THR A 219 2.57 7.53 -4.10
N LEU A 220 1.42 8.16 -3.89
CA LEU A 220 0.15 7.69 -4.41
C LEU A 220 -0.17 8.37 -5.74
N LEU A 221 -0.45 7.59 -6.77
CA LEU A 221 -0.79 8.12 -8.09
C LEU A 221 -2.30 8.04 -8.38
N TYR A 222 -2.96 6.98 -7.91
CA TYR A 222 -4.37 6.74 -8.15
C TYR A 222 -5.07 6.17 -6.92
N GLY A 223 -6.31 6.55 -6.72
CA GLY A 223 -7.13 6.08 -5.62
C GLY A 223 -6.93 6.85 -4.32
N ARG A 224 -6.97 6.15 -3.20
CA ARG A 224 -6.71 6.71 -1.87
C ARG A 224 -6.10 5.65 -0.98
N LYS A 225 -5.26 6.05 -0.04
CA LYS A 225 -4.64 5.16 0.92
C LYS A 225 -4.81 5.73 2.32
N ARG A 226 -5.41 4.96 3.21
CA ARG A 226 -5.52 5.30 4.62
C ARG A 226 -4.25 4.85 5.32
N TRP A 227 -3.74 5.69 6.20
CA TRP A 227 -2.56 5.44 7.00
C TRP A 227 -2.85 5.67 8.48
N VAL A 228 -2.18 4.90 9.31
CA VAL A 228 -1.98 5.20 10.72
C VAL A 228 -0.51 5.06 11.06
N LEU A 229 0.04 6.04 11.77
CA LEU A 229 1.41 6.03 12.24
C LEU A 229 1.42 6.11 13.77
N PHE A 230 2.38 5.39 14.36
CA PHE A 230 2.64 5.48 15.80
C PHE A 230 4.11 5.84 16.01
N PRO A 231 4.43 6.66 17.03
CA PRO A 231 5.81 7.08 17.26
C PRO A 231 6.71 5.89 17.63
N PRO A 232 8.03 6.01 17.45
CA PRO A 232 8.97 4.90 17.65
C PRO A 232 8.96 4.28 19.06
N ASP A 233 8.64 5.08 20.07
CA ASP A 233 8.55 4.66 21.48
C ASP A 233 7.17 4.06 21.86
N ALA A 234 6.25 3.94 20.92
CA ALA A 234 4.97 3.30 21.17
C ALA A 234 5.17 1.82 21.55
N PRO A 235 4.51 1.33 22.62
CA PRO A 235 4.65 -0.06 23.05
C PRO A 235 4.24 -1.01 21.93
N ARG A 236 5.15 -1.90 21.53
CA ARG A 236 4.94 -2.86 20.45
C ARG A 236 3.64 -3.65 20.60
N GLU A 237 3.34 -4.12 21.80
CA GLU A 237 2.16 -4.94 22.06
C GLU A 237 0.87 -4.15 21.89
N ALA A 238 0.87 -2.86 22.26
CA ALA A 238 -0.25 -1.98 22.00
C ALA A 238 -0.46 -1.75 20.51
N VAL A 239 0.61 -1.46 19.75
CA VAL A 239 0.57 -1.21 18.31
C VAL A 239 0.16 -2.48 17.54
N LYS A 240 0.76 -3.63 17.86
CA LYS A 240 0.42 -4.92 17.21
C LYS A 240 -0.99 -5.40 17.53
N ALA A 241 -1.54 -4.99 18.67
CA ALA A 241 -2.93 -5.22 19.07
C ALA A 241 -3.40 -6.70 19.04
N ARG A 242 -2.50 -7.66 19.03
CA ARG A 242 -2.82 -9.10 18.91
C ARG A 242 -3.74 -9.59 20.01
N ALA A 243 -3.62 -9.04 21.22
CA ALA A 243 -4.49 -9.34 22.36
C ALA A 243 -5.95 -8.90 22.16
N TYR A 244 -6.20 -8.00 21.20
CA TYR A 244 -7.54 -7.48 20.91
C TYR A 244 -8.22 -8.19 19.75
N VAL A 245 -7.54 -9.09 19.06
CA VAL A 245 -8.12 -9.87 17.95
C VAL A 245 -9.06 -10.93 18.51
N ARG A 246 -10.31 -10.91 18.11
CA ARG A 246 -11.33 -11.89 18.50
C ARG A 246 -11.40 -13.00 17.45
N ARG A 247 -10.47 -13.94 17.53
CA ARG A 247 -10.37 -15.07 16.57
C ARG A 247 -11.59 -15.97 16.60
N ASP A 248 -12.27 -16.08 17.76
CA ASP A 248 -13.55 -16.78 17.92
C ASP A 248 -14.67 -16.18 17.08
N ARG A 249 -14.53 -14.91 16.68
CA ARG A 249 -15.43 -14.19 15.79
C ARG A 249 -14.91 -14.08 14.35
N GLY A 250 -13.84 -14.80 14.04
CA GLY A 250 -13.20 -14.79 12.72
C GLY A 250 -12.42 -13.53 12.40
N GLU A 251 -12.14 -12.66 13.39
CA GLU A 251 -11.26 -11.52 13.20
C GLU A 251 -9.80 -11.98 13.02
N ASP A 252 -9.03 -11.18 12.32
CA ASP A 252 -7.58 -11.35 12.19
C ASP A 252 -6.84 -10.00 12.32
N ASP A 253 -5.54 -9.97 12.05
CA ASP A 253 -4.73 -8.77 12.07
C ASP A 253 -4.45 -8.20 10.67
N GLU A 254 -5.26 -8.60 9.69
CA GLU A 254 -5.25 -8.04 8.36
C GLU A 254 -5.61 -6.54 8.34
N PRO A 255 -5.14 -5.77 7.36
CA PRO A 255 -5.31 -4.31 7.34
C PRO A 255 -6.74 -3.84 7.55
N VAL A 256 -7.72 -4.49 6.94
CA VAL A 256 -9.13 -4.09 7.08
C VAL A 256 -9.62 -4.24 8.51
N ASP A 257 -9.32 -5.36 9.17
CA ASP A 257 -9.67 -5.58 10.57
C ASP A 257 -8.88 -4.65 11.50
N TYR A 258 -7.62 -4.40 11.16
CA TYR A 258 -6.79 -3.46 11.91
C TYR A 258 -7.44 -2.07 11.96
N PHE A 259 -7.82 -1.51 10.83
CA PHE A 259 -8.42 -0.17 10.76
C PHE A 259 -9.85 -0.10 11.29
N THR A 260 -10.65 -1.13 11.08
CA THR A 260 -12.08 -1.09 11.43
C THR A 260 -12.36 -1.54 12.86
N ARG A 261 -11.54 -2.41 13.43
CA ARG A 261 -11.78 -3.09 14.72
C ARG A 261 -10.67 -2.87 15.73
N LEU A 262 -9.40 -3.09 15.34
CA LEU A 262 -8.29 -3.04 16.28
C LEU A 262 -7.92 -1.61 16.64
N LEU A 263 -7.85 -0.71 15.68
CA LEU A 263 -7.50 0.69 15.92
C LEU A 263 -8.43 1.40 16.91
N PRO A 264 -9.77 1.26 16.83
CA PRO A 264 -10.68 1.75 17.88
C PRO A 264 -10.41 1.13 19.26
N ARG A 265 -10.07 -0.17 19.33
CA ARG A 265 -9.76 -0.86 20.58
C ARG A 265 -8.43 -0.37 21.18
N ILE A 266 -7.42 -0.14 20.34
CA ILE A 266 -6.14 0.46 20.77
C ILE A 266 -6.39 1.83 21.41
N ARG A 267 -7.19 2.69 20.76
CA ARG A 267 -7.51 4.02 21.28
C ARG A 267 -8.20 3.96 22.64
N ALA A 268 -9.14 3.03 22.80
CA ALA A 268 -9.86 2.86 24.06
C ALA A 268 -8.97 2.30 25.17
N ALA A 269 -8.10 1.33 24.85
CA ALA A 269 -7.24 0.67 25.83
C ALA A 269 -5.99 1.48 26.20
N HIS A 270 -5.54 2.38 25.32
CA HIS A 270 -4.32 3.17 25.47
C HIS A 270 -4.58 4.66 25.29
N PRO A 271 -5.32 5.33 26.22
CA PRO A 271 -5.71 6.73 26.07
C PRO A 271 -4.50 7.70 26.03
N ALA A 272 -3.36 7.32 26.60
CA ALA A 272 -2.13 8.11 26.52
C ALA A 272 -1.44 8.00 25.13
N LEU A 273 -1.65 6.91 24.40
CA LEU A 273 -1.11 6.72 23.05
C LEU A 273 -1.98 7.40 21.98
N ALA A 274 -3.30 7.40 22.18
CA ALA A 274 -4.27 7.88 21.19
C ALA A 274 -3.97 9.29 20.63
N PRO A 275 -3.63 10.33 21.43
CA PRO A 275 -3.31 11.67 20.91
C PRO A 275 -1.96 11.76 20.18
N ARG A 276 -1.11 10.73 20.29
CA ARG A 276 0.20 10.65 19.64
C ARG A 276 0.15 9.89 18.32
N MET A 277 -0.98 9.27 18.01
CA MET A 277 -1.23 8.58 16.74
C MET A 277 -1.52 9.61 15.66
N ILE A 278 -0.96 9.39 14.47
CA ILE A 278 -1.27 10.19 13.29
C ILE A 278 -2.08 9.32 12.34
N GLU A 279 -3.27 9.75 11.99
CA GLU A 279 -4.11 9.07 11.01
C GLU A 279 -4.49 10.03 9.89
N PHE A 280 -4.23 9.65 8.63
CA PHE A 280 -4.50 10.49 7.48
C PHE A 280 -4.87 9.67 6.24
N VAL A 281 -5.41 10.34 5.25
CA VAL A 281 -5.70 9.77 3.93
C VAL A 281 -4.78 10.41 2.92
N GLN A 282 -3.90 9.61 2.33
CA GLN A 282 -3.05 10.00 1.22
C GLN A 282 -3.89 10.04 -0.06
N ARG A 283 -3.72 11.10 -0.83
CA ARG A 283 -4.43 11.38 -2.08
C ARG A 283 -3.48 11.31 -3.28
N PRO A 284 -3.99 11.18 -4.52
CA PRO A 284 -3.16 11.22 -5.72
C PRO A 284 -2.30 12.48 -5.78
N GLY A 285 -1.00 12.29 -6.04
CA GLY A 285 0.01 13.34 -6.05
C GLY A 285 0.74 13.54 -4.71
N ASP A 286 0.22 12.94 -3.61
CA ASP A 286 0.86 13.00 -2.31
C ASP A 286 2.03 12.01 -2.22
N THR A 287 3.14 12.46 -1.66
CA THR A 287 4.28 11.66 -1.26
C THR A 287 4.41 11.71 0.26
N GLY A 288 4.10 10.59 0.92
CA GLY A 288 4.27 10.45 2.36
C GLY A 288 5.72 10.09 2.68
N PHE A 289 6.32 10.78 3.67
CA PHE A 289 7.59 10.43 4.30
C PHE A 289 7.31 9.79 5.65
N VAL A 290 7.79 8.57 5.85
CA VAL A 290 7.71 7.82 7.10
C VAL A 290 9.13 7.59 7.60
N PRO A 291 9.55 8.27 8.67
CA PRO A 291 10.90 8.13 9.20
C PRO A 291 11.16 6.76 9.82
N GLY A 292 12.44 6.39 9.91
CA GLY A 292 12.86 5.13 10.52
C GLY A 292 12.34 4.96 11.96
N GLY A 293 11.92 3.73 12.27
CA GLY A 293 11.38 3.39 13.60
C GLY A 293 9.91 3.72 13.82
N TRP A 294 9.26 4.50 12.95
CA TRP A 294 7.83 4.73 13.05
C TRP A 294 7.04 3.48 12.67
N TRP A 295 6.14 3.07 13.55
CA TRP A 295 5.16 2.02 13.22
C TRP A 295 4.11 2.58 12.25
N HIS A 296 3.75 1.79 11.26
CA HIS A 296 2.74 2.23 10.30
C HIS A 296 1.96 1.06 9.67
N ALA A 297 0.74 1.38 9.21
CA ALA A 297 -0.13 0.51 8.43
C ALA A 297 -0.84 1.32 7.35
#